data_a7c4ba7dbf4dc5d6ed3aa76cbfdc5fdf
#
_entry.id   a7c4ba7dbf4dc5d6ed3aa76cbfdc5fdf
#
_cell.length_a   1.000
_cell.length_b   1.000
_cell.length_c   1.000
_cell.angle_alpha   90.00
_cell.angle_beta   90.00
_cell.angle_gamma   90.00
#
_symmetry.space_group_name_H-M   'P 1'
#
loop_
_entity.id
_entity.type
_entity.pdbx_description
1 polymer ?
#
loop_
_entity_poly.entity_id
_entity_poly.type
_entity_poly.pdbx_seq_one_letter_code
_entity_poly.pdbx_strand_id
1 'polypeptide(L)'
;MTINVGVLAPKSSWHFRDLKRASESFGDLKVCSVDFASLSAAVGLGSCERFHDSSQAIDKLDALVVRTMPFGSLQQIIFRMDVLHRIRDAGVQIFNPPRSVEIAIDKYLSLSLMAANAIPIPPFAVVQTVSQAVATFEKLGGDVVLKPIFGSMGKNIHRLTDEKAARDRFEEFVANGEVLYLQKFIDHDGSDVRVLIIGSETFAMRRVNEAGGWLTNVAQGSKAESYTPTQSEIDLARSAAQTNHCEIAGVDLVYPCDAVEPLVLEVNASPGWQAIQNVCERDVAKSVLQFIAATMAG
;
A
#
# COMPACT_ATOMS: atom_id res chain seq x y z
N MET A 1 12.11 -19.19 22.29
CA MET A 1 12.51 -17.76 22.48
C MET A 1 11.29 -16.93 22.14
N THR A 2 10.91 -15.94 22.95
CA THR A 2 9.73 -15.12 22.64
C THR A 2 10.07 -14.09 21.59
N ILE A 3 9.29 -14.02 20.50
CA ILE A 3 9.43 -13.03 19.45
C ILE A 3 8.62 -11.78 19.83
N ASN A 4 9.27 -10.63 19.93
CA ASN A 4 8.65 -9.35 20.27
C ASN A 4 8.41 -8.55 18.97
N VAL A 5 7.15 -8.42 18.60
CA VAL A 5 6.72 -7.74 17.35
C VAL A 5 6.12 -6.37 17.67
N GLY A 6 6.77 -5.32 17.21
CA GLY A 6 6.22 -3.97 17.23
C GLY A 6 5.30 -3.75 16.03
N VAL A 7 4.16 -3.11 16.23
CA VAL A 7 3.27 -2.69 15.15
C VAL A 7 3.23 -1.17 15.11
N LEU A 8 3.72 -0.59 14.04
CA LEU A 8 3.69 0.85 13.77
C LEU A 8 2.26 1.29 13.42
N ALA A 9 1.45 1.36 14.46
CA ALA A 9 0.05 1.80 14.40
C ALA A 9 -0.43 2.23 15.79
N PRO A 10 -1.40 3.17 15.89
CA PRO A 10 -2.04 3.51 17.16
C PRO A 10 -2.73 2.29 17.79
N LYS A 11 -2.76 2.21 19.13
CA LYS A 11 -3.50 1.16 19.88
C LYS A 11 -4.99 1.08 19.53
N SER A 12 -5.57 2.19 19.10
CA SER A 12 -6.96 2.27 18.62
C SER A 12 -7.17 1.71 17.21
N SER A 13 -6.11 1.48 16.44
CA SER A 13 -6.19 0.92 15.10
C SER A 13 -6.83 -0.46 15.11
N TRP A 14 -7.76 -0.72 14.19
CA TRP A 14 -8.38 -2.02 14.02
C TRP A 14 -7.33 -3.11 13.74
N HIS A 15 -6.37 -2.84 12.86
CA HIS A 15 -5.32 -3.80 12.49
C HIS A 15 -4.39 -4.12 13.66
N PHE A 16 -4.06 -3.13 14.51
CA PHE A 16 -3.29 -3.42 15.73
C PHE A 16 -4.07 -4.34 16.67
N ARG A 17 -5.35 -4.05 16.92
CA ARG A 17 -6.19 -4.88 17.81
C ARG A 17 -6.36 -6.28 17.25
N ASP A 18 -6.49 -6.42 15.92
CA ASP A 18 -6.64 -7.72 15.27
C ASP A 18 -5.34 -8.56 15.37
N LEU A 19 -4.17 -7.96 15.11
CA LEU A 19 -2.88 -8.61 15.33
C LEU A 19 -2.69 -8.98 16.82
N LYS A 20 -3.08 -8.10 17.74
CA LYS A 20 -3.00 -8.36 19.17
C LYS A 20 -3.88 -9.54 19.59
N ARG A 21 -5.13 -9.60 19.11
CA ARG A 21 -6.06 -10.74 19.28
C ARG A 21 -5.43 -12.04 18.74
N ALA A 22 -4.97 -12.00 17.49
CA ALA A 22 -4.38 -13.19 16.87
C ALA A 22 -3.15 -13.69 17.62
N SER A 23 -2.34 -12.78 18.21
CA SER A 23 -1.13 -13.15 18.95
C SER A 23 -1.42 -14.00 20.21
N GLU A 24 -2.64 -13.97 20.75
CA GLU A 24 -3.04 -14.78 21.90
C GLU A 24 -3.02 -16.29 21.60
N SER A 25 -3.09 -16.67 20.32
CA SER A 25 -2.97 -18.07 19.88
C SER A 25 -1.52 -18.57 19.75
N PHE A 26 -0.52 -17.69 19.97
CA PHE A 26 0.91 -18.01 19.90
C PHE A 26 1.50 -17.95 21.30
N GLY A 27 2.15 -19.05 21.74
CA GLY A 27 2.76 -19.10 23.07
C GLY A 27 4.07 -18.31 23.18
N ASP A 28 4.70 -18.01 22.06
CA ASP A 28 6.04 -17.44 21.98
C ASP A 28 6.11 -16.15 21.14
N LEU A 29 4.97 -15.49 20.89
CA LEU A 29 4.90 -14.23 20.15
C LEU A 29 4.16 -13.16 20.95
N LYS A 30 4.77 -11.99 21.08
CA LYS A 30 4.18 -10.82 21.75
C LYS A 30 4.06 -9.65 20.81
N VAL A 31 2.88 -9.04 20.78
CA VAL A 31 2.59 -7.87 19.93
C VAL A 31 2.43 -6.63 20.79
N CYS A 32 3.16 -5.56 20.45
CA CYS A 32 3.03 -4.24 21.05
C CYS A 32 2.82 -3.14 20.00
N SER A 33 2.17 -2.05 20.40
CA SER A 33 2.02 -0.86 19.55
C SER A 33 3.28 -0.02 19.62
N VAL A 34 3.73 0.48 18.47
CA VAL A 34 4.80 1.47 18.35
C VAL A 34 4.20 2.73 17.73
N ASP A 35 4.46 3.88 18.36
CA ASP A 35 3.94 5.15 17.88
C ASP A 35 4.89 5.81 16.88
N PHE A 36 4.47 5.87 15.63
CA PHE A 36 5.24 6.48 14.55
C PHE A 36 5.51 7.98 14.77
N ALA A 37 4.56 8.69 15.39
CA ALA A 37 4.68 10.13 15.57
C ALA A 37 5.72 10.52 16.63
N SER A 38 5.99 9.61 17.56
CA SER A 38 6.96 9.81 18.65
C SER A 38 8.30 9.09 18.42
N LEU A 39 8.53 8.52 17.23
CA LEU A 39 9.81 7.91 16.89
C LEU A 39 10.95 8.94 17.07
N SER A 40 12.01 8.49 17.74
CA SER A 40 13.23 9.24 17.97
C SER A 40 14.46 8.40 17.69
N ALA A 41 15.54 9.05 17.31
CA ALA A 41 16.84 8.44 17.08
C ALA A 41 17.92 9.25 17.78
N ALA A 42 18.86 8.58 18.43
CA ALA A 42 19.98 9.20 19.12
C ALA A 42 21.31 8.63 18.61
N VAL A 43 22.31 9.50 18.48
CA VAL A 43 23.67 9.14 18.06
C VAL A 43 24.65 9.82 19.01
N GLY A 44 25.59 9.04 19.57
CA GLY A 44 26.67 9.59 20.42
C GLY A 44 26.27 10.02 21.84
N LEU A 45 25.05 9.66 22.29
CA LEU A 45 24.56 10.02 23.63
C LEU A 45 24.93 9.00 24.72
N GLY A 46 25.83 8.07 24.46
CA GLY A 46 26.37 7.14 25.48
C GLY A 46 25.46 5.97 25.85
N SER A 47 24.25 5.85 25.28
CA SER A 47 23.37 4.69 25.46
C SER A 47 23.54 3.72 24.30
N CYS A 48 23.37 2.42 24.57
CA CYS A 48 23.26 1.40 23.52
C CYS A 48 21.89 1.42 22.83
N GLU A 49 20.90 2.06 23.40
CA GLU A 49 19.55 2.20 22.84
C GLU A 49 19.50 3.42 21.91
N ARG A 50 19.32 3.17 20.63
CA ARG A 50 19.43 4.21 19.60
C ARG A 50 18.07 4.70 19.08
N PHE A 51 17.05 3.85 19.15
CA PHE A 51 15.74 4.12 18.57
C PHE A 51 14.65 3.89 19.62
N HIS A 52 13.80 4.89 19.80
CA HIS A 52 12.72 4.88 20.79
C HIS A 52 11.41 5.37 20.18
N ASP A 53 10.30 4.93 20.75
CA ASP A 53 9.07 5.72 20.77
C ASP A 53 8.84 6.26 22.18
N SER A 54 7.70 6.89 22.44
CA SER A 54 7.37 7.47 23.75
C SER A 54 7.28 6.44 24.88
N SER A 55 7.26 5.13 24.59
CA SER A 55 6.98 4.07 25.57
C SER A 55 8.06 2.99 25.68
N GLN A 56 8.91 2.81 24.67
CA GLN A 56 9.85 1.70 24.62
C GLN A 56 11.05 1.92 23.69
N ALA A 57 12.11 1.14 23.92
CA ALA A 57 13.24 1.02 23.00
C ALA A 57 12.88 0.08 21.85
N ILE A 58 13.04 0.57 20.62
CA ILE A 58 12.73 -0.19 19.41
C ILE A 58 13.85 -1.19 19.10
N ASP A 59 15.08 -0.90 19.48
CA ASP A 59 16.25 -1.79 19.33
C ASP A 59 16.06 -3.16 20.03
N LYS A 60 15.10 -3.26 20.96
CA LYS A 60 14.80 -4.49 21.71
C LYS A 60 13.70 -5.35 21.10
N LEU A 61 13.13 -4.88 19.99
CA LEU A 61 12.15 -5.66 19.23
C LEU A 61 12.87 -6.60 18.26
N ASP A 62 12.29 -7.75 18.01
CA ASP A 62 12.77 -8.69 17.01
C ASP A 62 12.26 -8.33 15.62
N ALA A 63 11.02 -7.82 15.56
CA ALA A 63 10.38 -7.43 14.32
C ALA A 63 9.50 -6.17 14.45
N LEU A 64 9.33 -5.45 13.34
CA LEU A 64 8.39 -4.34 13.17
C LEU A 64 7.45 -4.59 11.99
N VAL A 65 6.17 -4.32 12.18
CA VAL A 65 5.17 -4.32 11.10
C VAL A 65 4.76 -2.88 10.80
N VAL A 66 5.02 -2.41 9.59
CA VAL A 66 4.63 -1.07 9.15
C VAL A 66 3.17 -1.09 8.73
N ARG A 67 2.30 -0.38 9.48
CA ARG A 67 0.86 -0.35 9.17
C ARG A 67 0.35 1.01 8.72
N THR A 68 0.71 2.05 9.42
CA THR A 68 0.18 3.38 9.13
C THR A 68 1.24 4.43 9.40
N MET A 69 1.74 5.06 8.35
CA MET A 69 2.57 6.25 8.49
C MET A 69 1.63 7.47 8.58
N PRO A 70 1.65 8.24 9.68
CA PRO A 70 0.83 9.42 9.79
C PRO A 70 1.29 10.51 8.81
N PHE A 71 0.37 11.35 8.36
CA PHE A 71 0.71 12.53 7.57
C PHE A 71 1.74 13.39 8.31
N GLY A 72 2.56 14.10 7.55
CA GLY A 72 3.61 14.94 8.09
C GLY A 72 4.24 15.83 7.02
N SER A 73 5.09 16.75 7.45
CA SER A 73 5.93 17.52 6.53
C SER A 73 6.93 16.60 5.82
N LEU A 74 7.50 17.09 4.72
CA LEU A 74 8.56 16.36 4.01
C LEU A 74 9.69 15.91 4.96
N GLN A 75 10.11 16.80 5.89
CA GLN A 75 11.14 16.49 6.88
C GLN A 75 10.73 15.32 7.79
N GLN A 76 9.47 15.29 8.27
CA GLN A 76 8.98 14.21 9.11
C GLN A 76 8.89 12.89 8.36
N ILE A 77 8.47 12.90 7.10
CA ILE A 77 8.39 11.69 6.28
C ILE A 77 9.78 11.14 6.01
N ILE A 78 10.72 11.98 5.57
CA ILE A 78 12.12 11.57 5.34
C ILE A 78 12.71 11.01 6.63
N PHE A 79 12.62 11.73 7.76
CA PHE A 79 13.14 11.27 9.04
C PHE A 79 12.58 9.90 9.44
N ARG A 80 11.27 9.69 9.30
CA ARG A 80 10.63 8.39 9.63
C ARG A 80 11.15 7.26 8.75
N MET A 81 11.35 7.52 7.45
CA MET A 81 11.89 6.51 6.54
C MET A 81 13.37 6.21 6.86
N ASP A 82 14.17 7.25 7.11
CA ASP A 82 15.58 7.08 7.52
C ASP A 82 15.69 6.27 8.81
N VAL A 83 14.84 6.55 9.80
CA VAL A 83 14.79 5.78 11.06
C VAL A 83 14.43 4.31 10.79
N LEU A 84 13.47 4.02 9.92
CA LEU A 84 13.14 2.63 9.56
C LEU A 84 14.34 1.92 8.91
N HIS A 85 15.05 2.57 7.99
CA HIS A 85 16.26 2.00 7.39
C HIS A 85 17.32 1.71 8.46
N ARG A 86 17.55 2.64 9.39
CA ARG A 86 18.52 2.48 10.46
C ARG A 86 18.14 1.42 11.50
N ILE A 87 16.84 1.27 11.80
CA ILE A 87 16.32 0.18 12.65
C ILE A 87 16.57 -1.18 12.00
N ARG A 88 16.30 -1.30 10.69
CA ARG A 88 16.61 -2.52 9.93
C ARG A 88 18.11 -2.84 9.94
N ASP A 89 18.97 -1.84 9.70
CA ASP A 89 20.42 -2.01 9.72
C ASP A 89 20.94 -2.37 11.13
N ALA A 90 20.18 -2.06 12.18
CA ALA A 90 20.47 -2.46 13.55
C ALA A 90 20.04 -3.90 13.87
N GLY A 91 19.42 -4.61 12.92
CA GLY A 91 19.05 -6.02 13.02
C GLY A 91 17.59 -6.31 13.33
N VAL A 92 16.73 -5.30 13.46
CA VAL A 92 15.28 -5.51 13.62
C VAL A 92 14.65 -5.79 12.25
N GLN A 93 13.99 -6.93 12.11
CA GLN A 93 13.30 -7.28 10.85
C GLN A 93 12.07 -6.38 10.63
N ILE A 94 11.92 -5.79 9.45
CA ILE A 94 10.79 -4.88 9.15
C ILE A 94 9.92 -5.43 8.03
N PHE A 95 8.63 -5.58 8.30
CA PHE A 95 7.59 -6.06 7.38
C PHE A 95 6.61 -4.91 7.00
N ASN A 96 6.62 -4.42 5.75
CA ASN A 96 7.58 -4.69 4.68
C ASN A 96 8.89 -3.93 4.89
N PRO A 97 9.97 -4.34 4.20
CA PRO A 97 11.21 -3.59 4.20
C PRO A 97 10.98 -2.10 3.85
N PRO A 98 11.72 -1.14 4.43
CA PRO A 98 11.49 0.30 4.19
C PRO A 98 11.48 0.65 2.70
N ARG A 99 12.38 0.05 1.91
CA ARG A 99 12.43 0.29 0.46
C ARG A 99 11.15 -0.12 -0.27
N SER A 100 10.51 -1.19 0.15
CA SER A 100 9.21 -1.63 -0.41
C SER A 100 8.10 -0.61 -0.12
N VAL A 101 8.12 -0.03 1.09
CA VAL A 101 7.16 1.03 1.46
C VAL A 101 7.37 2.27 0.59
N GLU A 102 8.62 2.70 0.38
CA GLU A 102 8.96 3.83 -0.51
C GLU A 102 8.48 3.60 -1.94
N ILE A 103 8.73 2.41 -2.50
CA ILE A 103 8.30 2.07 -3.86
C ILE A 103 6.77 2.06 -3.96
N ALA A 104 6.09 1.37 -3.06
CA ALA A 104 4.65 1.17 -3.17
C ALA A 104 3.82 2.45 -2.89
N ILE A 105 4.34 3.40 -2.11
CA ILE A 105 3.67 4.69 -1.88
C ILE A 105 3.77 5.62 -3.08
N ASP A 106 4.80 5.48 -3.90
CA ASP A 106 5.05 6.26 -5.11
C ASP A 106 4.44 5.55 -6.33
N LYS A 107 3.28 6.01 -6.78
CA LYS A 107 2.58 5.42 -7.94
C LYS A 107 3.42 5.44 -9.21
N TYR A 108 4.24 6.48 -9.41
CA TYR A 108 5.11 6.55 -10.58
C TYR A 108 6.19 5.45 -10.51
N LEU A 109 6.91 5.38 -9.40
CA LEU A 109 8.00 4.42 -9.24
C LEU A 109 7.49 2.97 -9.28
N SER A 110 6.43 2.67 -8.54
CA SER A 110 5.81 1.34 -8.49
C SER A 110 5.38 0.85 -9.87
N LEU A 111 4.59 1.66 -10.60
CA LEU A 111 4.10 1.28 -11.93
C LEU A 111 5.21 1.27 -12.99
N SER A 112 6.21 2.17 -12.89
CA SER A 112 7.37 2.15 -13.78
C SER A 112 8.19 0.89 -13.65
N LEU A 113 8.40 0.41 -12.42
CA LEU A 113 9.09 -0.86 -12.17
C LEU A 113 8.29 -2.04 -12.70
N MET A 114 6.97 -2.05 -12.52
CA MET A 114 6.10 -3.08 -13.06
C MET A 114 6.12 -3.10 -14.59
N ALA A 115 6.05 -1.94 -15.25
CA ALA A 115 6.18 -1.83 -16.71
C ALA A 115 7.53 -2.38 -17.21
N ALA A 116 8.62 -2.05 -16.54
CA ALA A 116 9.96 -2.54 -16.88
C ALA A 116 10.10 -4.07 -16.74
N ASN A 117 9.24 -4.70 -15.94
CA ASN A 117 9.16 -6.14 -15.75
C ASN A 117 8.01 -6.80 -16.53
N ALA A 118 7.49 -6.12 -17.56
CA ALA A 118 6.41 -6.59 -18.44
C ALA A 118 5.11 -6.98 -17.70
N ILE A 119 4.85 -6.41 -16.53
CA ILE A 119 3.59 -6.57 -15.83
C ILE A 119 2.55 -5.66 -16.50
N PRO A 120 1.36 -6.18 -16.88
CA PRO A 120 0.34 -5.40 -17.53
C PRO A 120 -0.24 -4.34 -16.58
N ILE A 121 -0.14 -3.09 -16.99
CA ILE A 121 -0.63 -1.91 -16.26
C ILE A 121 -1.35 -0.95 -17.20
N PRO A 122 -2.25 -0.10 -16.73
CA PRO A 122 -2.82 0.98 -17.56
C PRO A 122 -1.73 1.95 -18.01
N PRO A 123 -1.78 2.45 -19.26
CA PRO A 123 -0.90 3.53 -19.72
C PRO A 123 -1.02 4.77 -18.83
N PHE A 124 0.12 5.36 -18.47
CA PHE A 124 0.16 6.56 -17.64
C PHE A 124 1.34 7.46 -18.00
N ALA A 125 1.29 8.70 -17.55
CA ALA A 125 2.42 9.63 -17.58
C ALA A 125 2.39 10.54 -16.34
N VAL A 126 3.57 11.04 -15.95
CA VAL A 126 3.72 12.06 -14.91
C VAL A 126 4.40 13.27 -15.51
N VAL A 127 3.79 14.43 -15.33
CA VAL A 127 4.26 15.71 -15.88
C VAL A 127 4.17 16.81 -14.83
N GLN A 128 4.87 17.93 -15.05
CA GLN A 128 4.95 19.00 -14.07
C GLN A 128 4.33 20.33 -14.53
N THR A 129 3.90 20.41 -15.80
CA THR A 129 3.31 21.63 -16.35
C THR A 129 1.95 21.36 -16.97
N VAL A 130 1.07 22.36 -16.94
CA VAL A 130 -0.27 22.28 -17.55
C VAL A 130 -0.20 21.97 -19.04
N SER A 131 0.74 22.57 -19.77
CA SER A 131 0.88 22.32 -21.23
C SER A 131 1.25 20.87 -21.54
N GLN A 132 2.15 20.27 -20.73
CA GLN A 132 2.49 18.85 -20.83
C GLN A 132 1.29 17.95 -20.50
N ALA A 133 0.50 18.34 -19.47
CA ALA A 133 -0.66 17.57 -19.05
C ALA A 133 -1.77 17.55 -20.13
N VAL A 134 -2.04 18.70 -20.78
CA VAL A 134 -3.00 18.78 -21.90
C VAL A 134 -2.55 17.90 -23.06
N ALA A 135 -1.29 18.00 -23.48
CA ALA A 135 -0.76 17.15 -24.54
C ALA A 135 -0.79 15.64 -24.16
N THR A 136 -0.63 15.32 -22.87
CA THR A 136 -0.73 13.95 -22.35
C THR A 136 -2.17 13.46 -22.33
N PHE A 137 -3.12 14.31 -21.93
CA PHE A 137 -4.54 14.02 -21.95
C PHE A 137 -5.00 13.58 -23.36
N GLU A 138 -4.63 14.34 -24.38
CA GLU A 138 -4.90 13.98 -25.77
C GLU A 138 -4.26 12.64 -26.17
N LYS A 139 -2.96 12.44 -25.86
CA LYS A 139 -2.23 11.20 -26.19
C LYS A 139 -2.82 9.96 -25.51
N LEU A 140 -3.41 10.11 -24.33
CA LEU A 140 -4.08 9.03 -23.63
C LEU A 140 -5.53 8.80 -24.07
N GLY A 141 -6.02 9.59 -25.05
CA GLY A 141 -7.33 9.40 -25.69
C GLY A 141 -8.45 10.26 -25.11
N GLY A 142 -8.15 11.29 -24.34
CA GLY A 142 -9.14 12.24 -23.81
C GLY A 142 -10.04 11.70 -22.67
N ASP A 143 -9.71 10.55 -22.11
CA ASP A 143 -10.38 9.98 -20.93
C ASP A 143 -9.32 9.48 -19.96
N VAL A 144 -9.04 10.27 -18.93
CA VAL A 144 -7.94 10.00 -17.99
C VAL A 144 -8.39 10.09 -16.55
N VAL A 145 -7.65 9.43 -15.69
CA VAL A 145 -7.75 9.57 -14.25
C VAL A 145 -6.54 10.35 -13.74
N LEU A 146 -6.79 11.54 -13.21
CA LEU A 146 -5.80 12.36 -12.51
C LEU A 146 -5.79 11.92 -11.03
N LYS A 147 -4.59 11.59 -10.52
CA LYS A 147 -4.39 11.10 -9.15
C LYS A 147 -3.23 11.84 -8.50
N PRO A 148 -3.25 12.08 -7.18
CA PRO A 148 -2.01 12.47 -6.49
C PRO A 148 -1.01 11.31 -6.56
N ILE A 149 0.29 11.64 -6.72
CA ILE A 149 1.36 10.62 -6.73
C ILE A 149 1.39 9.86 -5.41
N PHE A 150 1.29 10.60 -4.29
CA PHE A 150 1.16 10.05 -2.95
C PHE A 150 -0.29 10.16 -2.48
N GLY A 151 -0.86 9.08 -2.02
CA GLY A 151 -2.25 9.09 -1.55
C GLY A 151 -2.84 7.70 -1.44
N SER A 152 -3.90 7.60 -0.66
CA SER A 152 -4.60 6.34 -0.42
C SER A 152 -6.11 6.56 -0.32
N MET A 153 -6.87 5.46 -0.28
CA MET A 153 -8.33 5.44 -0.06
C MET A 153 -9.16 6.17 -1.12
N GLY A 154 -8.65 6.35 -2.34
CA GLY A 154 -9.39 6.98 -3.44
C GLY A 154 -9.64 8.48 -3.27
N LYS A 155 -8.89 9.17 -2.40
CA LYS A 155 -9.03 10.62 -2.20
C LYS A 155 -8.35 11.39 -3.32
N ASN A 156 -8.95 12.51 -3.73
CA ASN A 156 -8.40 13.41 -4.75
C ASN A 156 -8.16 12.73 -6.11
N ILE A 157 -9.00 11.77 -6.47
CA ILE A 157 -8.96 11.09 -7.76
C ILE A 157 -10.07 11.66 -8.64
N HIS A 158 -9.73 12.10 -9.86
CA HIS A 158 -10.65 12.75 -10.79
C HIS A 158 -10.59 12.07 -12.15
N ARG A 159 -11.74 11.62 -12.68
CA ARG A 159 -11.86 11.24 -14.09
C ARG A 159 -12.17 12.48 -14.90
N LEU A 160 -11.40 12.71 -15.94
CA LEU A 160 -11.46 13.88 -16.79
C LEU A 160 -11.69 13.42 -18.23
N THR A 161 -12.78 13.90 -18.85
CA THR A 161 -13.20 13.53 -20.21
C THR A 161 -13.40 14.76 -21.10
N ASP A 162 -13.35 15.97 -20.52
CA ASP A 162 -13.45 17.25 -21.20
C ASP A 162 -12.14 18.03 -21.04
N GLU A 163 -11.57 18.54 -22.12
CA GLU A 163 -10.25 19.20 -22.12
C GLU A 163 -10.24 20.46 -21.25
N LYS A 164 -11.34 21.26 -21.28
CA LYS A 164 -11.40 22.50 -20.51
C LYS A 164 -11.43 22.20 -19.01
N ALA A 165 -12.30 21.28 -18.59
CA ALA A 165 -12.38 20.85 -17.20
C ALA A 165 -11.06 20.19 -16.74
N ALA A 166 -10.40 19.45 -17.64
CA ALA A 166 -9.10 18.87 -17.37
C ALA A 166 -8.04 19.96 -17.14
N ARG A 167 -7.98 20.98 -18.00
CA ARG A 167 -7.04 22.11 -17.87
C ARG A 167 -7.23 22.84 -16.54
N ASP A 168 -8.48 23.19 -16.20
CA ASP A 168 -8.79 23.88 -14.93
C ASP A 168 -8.28 23.05 -13.72
N ARG A 169 -8.45 21.73 -13.78
CA ARG A 169 -7.97 20.83 -12.73
C ARG A 169 -6.45 20.70 -12.69
N PHE A 170 -5.80 20.68 -13.84
CA PHE A 170 -4.34 20.67 -13.94
C PHE A 170 -3.73 21.95 -13.35
N GLU A 171 -4.35 23.11 -13.63
CA GLU A 171 -3.93 24.39 -13.05
C GLU A 171 -4.03 24.39 -11.53
N GLU A 172 -5.10 23.84 -10.95
CA GLU A 172 -5.27 23.69 -9.51
C GLU A 172 -4.16 22.83 -8.88
N PHE A 173 -3.86 21.66 -9.45
CA PHE A 173 -2.81 20.76 -8.95
C PHE A 173 -1.43 21.44 -9.01
N VAL A 174 -1.10 22.07 -10.12
CA VAL A 174 0.19 22.80 -10.27
C VAL A 174 0.29 23.95 -9.28
N ALA A 175 -0.79 24.70 -9.07
CA ALA A 175 -0.82 25.80 -8.10
C ALA A 175 -0.60 25.33 -6.65
N ASN A 176 -1.01 24.10 -6.34
CA ASN A 176 -0.75 23.45 -5.05
C ASN A 176 0.65 22.83 -4.94
N GLY A 177 1.49 22.94 -5.98
CA GLY A 177 2.83 22.36 -6.00
C GLY A 177 2.84 20.83 -6.22
N GLU A 178 1.74 20.28 -6.75
CA GLU A 178 1.62 18.86 -7.04
C GLU A 178 2.11 18.54 -8.46
N VAL A 179 2.65 17.35 -8.67
CA VAL A 179 2.89 16.81 -10.00
C VAL A 179 1.61 16.18 -10.54
N LEU A 180 1.46 16.17 -11.83
CA LEU A 180 0.28 15.68 -12.55
C LEU A 180 0.51 14.23 -12.99
N TYR A 181 -0.05 13.27 -12.23
CA TYR A 181 -0.08 11.86 -12.61
C TYR A 181 -1.38 11.58 -13.36
N LEU A 182 -1.27 11.36 -14.67
CA LEU A 182 -2.38 11.04 -15.56
C LEU A 182 -2.31 9.56 -15.95
N GLN A 183 -3.39 8.83 -15.76
CA GLN A 183 -3.53 7.43 -16.17
C GLN A 183 -4.71 7.31 -17.12
N LYS A 184 -4.55 6.56 -18.22
CA LYS A 184 -5.68 6.23 -19.09
C LYS A 184 -6.78 5.59 -18.26
N PHE A 185 -8.02 6.08 -18.41
CA PHE A 185 -9.17 5.42 -17.80
C PHE A 185 -9.35 4.05 -18.45
N ILE A 186 -9.56 3.05 -17.61
CA ILE A 186 -9.88 1.69 -18.06
C ILE A 186 -11.37 1.49 -17.83
N ASP A 187 -12.10 1.32 -18.91
CA ASP A 187 -13.52 0.99 -18.83
C ASP A 187 -13.69 -0.41 -18.24
N HIS A 188 -14.46 -0.50 -17.15
CA HIS A 188 -14.67 -1.73 -16.39
C HIS A 188 -16.09 -1.76 -15.80
N ASP A 189 -16.54 -2.90 -15.39
CA ASP A 189 -17.91 -3.17 -14.88
C ASP A 189 -18.24 -2.55 -13.50
N GLY A 190 -17.44 -1.61 -13.02
CA GLY A 190 -17.60 -1.03 -11.68
C GLY A 190 -17.07 -1.94 -10.57
N SER A 191 -16.27 -2.94 -10.92
CA SER A 191 -15.63 -3.82 -9.95
C SER A 191 -14.13 -3.94 -10.17
N ASP A 192 -13.42 -4.39 -9.15
CA ASP A 192 -12.03 -4.83 -9.20
C ASP A 192 -11.79 -6.01 -8.25
N VAL A 193 -10.64 -6.66 -8.40
CA VAL A 193 -10.19 -7.74 -7.53
C VAL A 193 -9.00 -7.27 -6.71
N ARG A 194 -9.10 -7.34 -5.39
CA ARG A 194 -7.96 -7.18 -4.49
C ARG A 194 -7.42 -8.54 -4.09
N VAL A 195 -6.17 -8.79 -4.45
CA VAL A 195 -5.41 -9.97 -4.01
C VAL A 195 -4.46 -9.54 -2.89
N LEU A 196 -4.60 -10.13 -1.71
CA LEU A 196 -3.70 -9.93 -0.57
C LEU A 196 -2.70 -11.08 -0.53
N ILE A 197 -1.41 -10.74 -0.65
CA ILE A 197 -0.27 -11.66 -0.53
C ILE A 197 0.30 -11.54 0.88
N ILE A 198 0.58 -12.67 1.53
CA ILE A 198 1.29 -12.77 2.81
C ILE A 198 2.29 -13.91 2.68
N GLY A 199 3.53 -13.62 2.32
CA GLY A 199 4.51 -14.63 1.96
C GLY A 199 4.00 -15.56 0.85
N SER A 200 3.82 -16.84 1.16
CA SER A 200 3.26 -17.83 0.23
C SER A 200 1.72 -17.90 0.24
N GLU A 201 1.06 -17.32 1.24
CA GLU A 201 -0.40 -17.33 1.34
C GLU A 201 -1.05 -16.24 0.50
N THR A 202 -2.28 -16.50 0.08
CA THR A 202 -3.08 -15.59 -0.74
C THR A 202 -4.51 -15.54 -0.22
N PHE A 203 -5.06 -14.34 -0.15
CA PHE A 203 -6.48 -14.05 0.11
C PHE A 203 -6.98 -13.13 -0.99
N ALA A 204 -8.27 -13.15 -1.28
CA ALA A 204 -8.83 -12.22 -2.25
C ALA A 204 -10.24 -11.78 -1.88
N MET A 205 -10.64 -10.64 -2.43
CA MET A 205 -12.02 -10.16 -2.44
C MET A 205 -12.28 -9.44 -3.76
N ARG A 206 -13.51 -9.48 -4.22
CA ARG A 206 -14.02 -8.58 -5.25
C ARG A 206 -14.63 -7.35 -4.57
N ARG A 207 -14.34 -6.17 -5.11
CA ARG A 207 -14.96 -4.92 -4.66
C ARG A 207 -15.90 -4.44 -5.75
N VAL A 208 -17.14 -4.17 -5.40
CA VAL A 208 -18.19 -3.79 -6.36
C VAL A 208 -18.79 -2.46 -5.96
N ASN A 209 -18.84 -1.51 -6.87
CA ASN A 209 -19.54 -0.25 -6.69
C ASN A 209 -21.00 -0.41 -7.11
N GLU A 210 -21.88 -0.73 -6.15
CA GLU A 210 -23.31 -0.94 -6.42
C GLU A 210 -24.06 0.34 -6.85
N ALA A 211 -23.46 1.52 -6.67
CA ALA A 211 -24.05 2.80 -7.11
C ALA A 211 -23.75 3.13 -8.59
N GLY A 212 -23.10 2.22 -9.34
CA GLY A 212 -22.75 2.43 -10.74
C GLY A 212 -21.59 3.39 -10.98
N GLY A 213 -20.82 3.72 -9.93
CA GLY A 213 -19.60 4.49 -10.04
C GLY A 213 -18.40 3.64 -10.49
N TRP A 214 -17.35 4.28 -10.93
CA TRP A 214 -16.11 3.63 -11.37
C TRP A 214 -15.07 3.45 -10.24
N LEU A 215 -15.23 4.14 -9.11
CA LEU A 215 -14.35 3.96 -7.94
C LEU A 215 -14.78 2.73 -7.14
N THR A 216 -13.85 1.81 -6.93
CA THR A 216 -14.07 0.51 -6.28
C THR A 216 -13.54 0.42 -4.85
N ASN A 217 -13.00 1.54 -4.32
CA ASN A 217 -12.48 1.57 -2.96
C ASN A 217 -13.58 1.35 -1.92
N VAL A 218 -13.42 0.41 -0.99
CA VAL A 218 -14.36 0.18 0.12
C VAL A 218 -14.54 1.44 0.97
N ALA A 219 -13.49 2.24 1.14
CA ALA A 219 -13.58 3.53 1.84
C ALA A 219 -14.48 4.56 1.14
N GLN A 220 -14.83 4.34 -0.14
CA GLN A 220 -15.76 5.15 -0.94
C GLN A 220 -17.15 4.50 -1.08
N GLY A 221 -17.43 3.45 -0.29
CA GLY A 221 -18.74 2.81 -0.24
C GLY A 221 -18.90 1.56 -1.08
N SER A 222 -17.85 1.07 -1.74
CA SER A 222 -17.93 -0.20 -2.47
C SER A 222 -18.05 -1.38 -1.53
N LYS A 223 -18.84 -2.37 -1.94
CA LYS A 223 -19.08 -3.61 -1.21
C LYS A 223 -17.94 -4.60 -1.48
N ALA A 224 -17.47 -5.24 -0.41
CA ALA A 224 -16.57 -6.38 -0.52
C ALA A 224 -17.36 -7.68 -0.62
N GLU A 225 -16.97 -8.55 -1.56
CA GLU A 225 -17.56 -9.86 -1.76
C GLU A 225 -16.48 -10.94 -1.71
N SER A 226 -16.84 -12.13 -1.23
CA SER A 226 -15.97 -13.30 -1.26
C SER A 226 -15.55 -13.61 -2.70
N TYR A 227 -14.28 -13.86 -2.91
CA TYR A 227 -13.74 -14.15 -4.23
C TYR A 227 -12.65 -15.21 -4.16
N THR A 228 -12.69 -16.17 -5.08
CA THR A 228 -11.63 -17.17 -5.24
C THR A 228 -10.80 -16.76 -6.47
N PRO A 229 -9.56 -16.29 -6.29
CA PRO A 229 -8.75 -15.86 -7.41
C PRO A 229 -8.31 -17.04 -8.26
N THR A 230 -8.21 -16.83 -9.56
CA THR A 230 -7.61 -17.77 -10.51
C THR A 230 -6.10 -17.86 -10.29
N GLN A 231 -5.47 -18.91 -10.80
CA GLN A 231 -4.01 -19.05 -10.70
C GLN A 231 -3.28 -17.92 -11.43
N SER A 232 -3.79 -17.47 -12.58
CA SER A 232 -3.22 -16.34 -13.33
C SER A 232 -3.26 -15.03 -12.54
N GLU A 233 -4.36 -14.74 -11.83
CA GLU A 233 -4.45 -13.57 -10.95
C GLU A 233 -3.47 -13.66 -9.77
N ILE A 234 -3.32 -14.85 -9.18
CA ILE A 234 -2.35 -15.08 -8.10
C ILE A 234 -0.93 -14.85 -8.60
N ASP A 235 -0.57 -15.40 -9.75
CA ASP A 235 0.76 -15.28 -10.34
C ASP A 235 1.06 -13.83 -10.73
N LEU A 236 0.10 -13.12 -11.31
CA LEU A 236 0.20 -11.71 -11.64
C LEU A 236 0.39 -10.86 -10.36
N ALA A 237 -0.42 -11.09 -9.33
CA ALA A 237 -0.33 -10.36 -8.08
C ALA A 237 1.01 -10.61 -7.36
N ARG A 238 1.51 -11.84 -7.38
CA ARG A 238 2.83 -12.19 -6.83
C ARG A 238 3.96 -11.50 -7.59
N SER A 239 3.91 -11.51 -8.92
CA SER A 239 4.90 -10.83 -9.76
C SER A 239 4.92 -9.32 -9.48
N ALA A 240 3.74 -8.69 -9.33
CA ALA A 240 3.62 -7.29 -8.96
C ALA A 240 4.16 -7.00 -7.55
N ALA A 241 3.84 -7.83 -6.56
CA ALA A 241 4.35 -7.71 -5.20
C ALA A 241 5.87 -7.86 -5.14
N GLN A 242 6.43 -8.87 -5.83
CA GLN A 242 7.89 -9.11 -5.92
C GLN A 242 8.63 -7.96 -6.58
N THR A 243 8.09 -7.40 -7.67
CA THR A 243 8.67 -6.23 -8.36
C THR A 243 8.72 -5.01 -7.44
N ASN A 244 7.79 -4.89 -6.50
CA ASN A 244 7.78 -3.84 -5.47
C ASN A 244 8.52 -4.27 -4.18
N HIS A 245 9.19 -5.42 -4.17
CA HIS A 245 9.90 -6.01 -3.03
C HIS A 245 9.01 -6.20 -1.79
N CYS A 246 7.71 -6.41 -1.97
CA CYS A 246 6.75 -6.57 -0.89
C CYS A 246 6.54 -8.04 -0.53
N GLU A 247 6.67 -8.36 0.75
CA GLU A 247 6.37 -9.67 1.33
C GLU A 247 4.90 -9.77 1.77
N ILE A 248 4.33 -8.63 2.17
CA ILE A 248 2.90 -8.45 2.49
C ILE A 248 2.37 -7.37 1.58
N ALA A 249 1.50 -7.70 0.64
CA ALA A 249 1.02 -6.76 -0.38
C ALA A 249 -0.47 -6.91 -0.67
N GLY A 250 -1.15 -5.78 -0.85
CA GLY A 250 -2.47 -5.75 -1.48
C GLY A 250 -2.32 -5.31 -2.93
N VAL A 251 -2.65 -6.17 -3.87
CA VAL A 251 -2.56 -5.89 -5.31
C VAL A 251 -3.97 -5.72 -5.87
N ASP A 252 -4.20 -4.61 -6.53
CA ASP A 252 -5.50 -4.27 -7.13
C ASP A 252 -5.47 -4.56 -8.62
N LEU A 253 -6.37 -5.42 -9.07
CA LEU A 253 -6.52 -5.88 -10.45
C LEU A 253 -7.84 -5.37 -11.03
N VAL A 254 -7.81 -4.75 -12.21
CA VAL A 254 -9.00 -4.33 -12.94
C VAL A 254 -9.10 -5.07 -14.26
N TYR A 255 -10.31 -5.47 -14.62
CA TYR A 255 -10.61 -6.10 -15.89
C TYR A 255 -11.18 -5.07 -16.88
N PRO A 256 -10.48 -4.76 -17.98
CA PRO A 256 -11.06 -3.95 -19.04
C PRO A 256 -12.29 -4.66 -19.65
N CYS A 257 -13.35 -3.93 -19.97
CA CYS A 257 -14.55 -4.51 -20.59
C CYS A 257 -14.29 -5.20 -21.93
N ASP A 258 -13.23 -4.81 -22.62
CA ASP A 258 -12.82 -5.32 -23.94
C ASP A 258 -11.68 -6.35 -23.88
N ALA A 259 -11.27 -6.79 -22.66
CA ALA A 259 -10.17 -7.73 -22.50
C ALA A 259 -10.49 -8.81 -21.47
N VAL A 260 -9.85 -9.98 -21.63
CA VAL A 260 -9.97 -11.12 -20.72
C VAL A 260 -8.97 -11.04 -19.57
N GLU A 261 -7.80 -10.46 -19.84
CA GLU A 261 -6.70 -10.38 -18.88
C GLU A 261 -6.76 -9.08 -18.06
N PRO A 262 -6.52 -9.15 -16.77
CA PRO A 262 -6.56 -7.97 -15.91
C PRO A 262 -5.29 -7.12 -16.03
N LEU A 263 -5.43 -5.85 -15.65
CA LEU A 263 -4.33 -4.91 -15.45
C LEU A 263 -4.10 -4.68 -13.95
N VAL A 264 -2.84 -4.52 -13.55
CA VAL A 264 -2.49 -4.13 -12.19
C VAL A 264 -2.64 -2.62 -12.04
N LEU A 265 -3.53 -2.18 -11.14
CA LEU A 265 -3.76 -0.76 -10.85
C LEU A 265 -2.77 -0.21 -9.84
N GLU A 266 -2.49 -0.96 -8.79
CA GLU A 266 -1.56 -0.55 -7.72
C GLU A 266 -1.11 -1.74 -6.87
N VAL A 267 0.02 -1.54 -6.16
CA VAL A 267 0.52 -2.42 -5.10
C VAL A 267 0.61 -1.63 -3.81
N ASN A 268 0.00 -2.15 -2.74
CA ASN A 268 -0.01 -1.53 -1.41
C ASN A 268 0.89 -2.32 -0.46
N ALA A 269 1.98 -1.73 0.04
CA ALA A 269 2.90 -2.34 1.01
C ALA A 269 2.36 -2.37 2.46
N SER A 270 1.28 -1.67 2.74
CA SER A 270 0.59 -1.71 4.04
C SER A 270 -0.91 -1.96 3.81
N PRO A 271 -1.28 -3.12 3.25
CA PRO A 271 -2.65 -3.38 2.82
C PRO A 271 -3.60 -3.45 4.02
N GLY A 272 -4.77 -2.80 3.91
CA GLY A 272 -5.89 -3.04 4.82
C GLY A 272 -6.51 -4.40 4.52
N TRP A 273 -6.77 -5.21 5.57
CA TRP A 273 -7.41 -6.51 5.41
C TRP A 273 -8.75 -6.65 6.14
N GLN A 274 -9.26 -5.59 6.77
CA GLN A 274 -10.54 -5.67 7.47
C GLN A 274 -11.69 -6.11 6.57
N ALA A 275 -11.77 -5.58 5.34
CA ALA A 275 -12.80 -5.97 4.39
C ALA A 275 -12.64 -7.43 3.91
N ILE A 276 -11.40 -7.88 3.65
CA ILE A 276 -11.10 -9.27 3.30
C ILE A 276 -11.49 -10.21 4.45
N GLN A 277 -11.15 -9.83 5.70
CA GLN A 277 -11.49 -10.65 6.88
C GLN A 277 -12.99 -10.86 7.03
N ASN A 278 -13.81 -9.89 6.63
CA ASN A 278 -15.27 -9.99 6.71
C ASN A 278 -15.88 -10.96 5.67
N VAL A 279 -15.14 -11.28 4.60
CA VAL A 279 -15.63 -12.12 3.49
C VAL A 279 -14.82 -13.39 3.28
N CYS A 280 -13.83 -13.66 4.12
CA CYS A 280 -13.06 -14.90 4.11
C CYS A 280 -13.15 -15.61 5.47
N GLU A 281 -13.07 -16.95 5.45
CA GLU A 281 -13.13 -17.78 6.66
C GLU A 281 -11.80 -17.88 7.40
N ARG A 282 -10.67 -17.68 6.70
CA ARG A 282 -9.33 -17.77 7.27
C ARG A 282 -8.97 -16.50 8.02
N ASP A 283 -8.26 -16.65 9.13
CA ASP A 283 -7.79 -15.54 9.97
C ASP A 283 -6.55 -14.86 9.36
N VAL A 284 -6.75 -13.71 8.74
CA VAL A 284 -5.69 -12.96 8.04
C VAL A 284 -4.60 -12.50 9.02
N ALA A 285 -4.99 -11.99 10.20
CA ALA A 285 -4.01 -11.54 11.19
C ALA A 285 -3.13 -12.70 11.70
N LYS A 286 -3.72 -13.89 11.85
CA LYS A 286 -2.98 -15.10 12.21
C LYS A 286 -1.98 -15.49 11.12
N SER A 287 -2.36 -15.43 9.84
CA SER A 287 -1.44 -15.68 8.72
C SER A 287 -0.29 -14.67 8.68
N VAL A 288 -0.55 -13.39 8.95
CA VAL A 288 0.53 -12.37 9.07
C VAL A 288 1.51 -12.76 10.18
N LEU A 289 1.03 -13.14 11.37
CA LEU A 289 1.91 -13.51 12.48
C LEU A 289 2.63 -14.84 12.24
N GLN A 290 2.01 -15.80 11.58
CA GLN A 290 2.66 -17.05 11.16
C GLN A 290 3.80 -16.79 10.18
N PHE A 291 3.57 -15.92 9.20
CA PHE A 291 4.60 -15.52 8.25
C PHE A 291 5.78 -14.84 8.95
N ILE A 292 5.52 -13.89 9.86
CA ILE A 292 6.56 -13.24 10.66
C ILE A 292 7.35 -14.27 11.48
N ALA A 293 6.66 -15.15 12.21
CA ALA A 293 7.31 -16.17 13.03
C ALA A 293 8.18 -17.13 12.20
N ALA A 294 7.70 -17.54 11.03
CA ALA A 294 8.45 -18.41 10.11
C ALA A 294 9.72 -17.71 9.56
N THR A 295 9.61 -16.44 9.19
CA THR A 295 10.76 -15.65 8.71
C THR A 295 11.80 -15.43 9.81
N MET A 296 11.38 -15.29 11.07
CA MET A 296 12.30 -15.12 12.22
C MET A 296 12.96 -16.40 12.67
N ALA A 297 12.45 -17.57 12.25
CA ALA A 297 12.99 -18.89 12.62
C ALA A 297 14.01 -19.44 11.61
N GLY A 298 14.04 -18.92 10.38
CA GLY A 298 14.96 -19.32 9.29
C GLY A 298 16.14 -18.41 9.20
#